data_2fc342fcabf5105a0e0db74c425c7d41
#
_entry.id   2fc342fcabf5105a0e0db74c425c7d41
#
_cell.length_a   1.000
_cell.length_b   1.000
_cell.length_c   1.000
_cell.angle_alpha   90.00
_cell.angle_beta   90.00
_cell.angle_gamma   90.00
#
_symmetry.space_group_name_H-M   'P 1'
#
loop_
_entity.id
_entity.type
_entity.pdbx_description
1 polymer ?
#
loop_
_entity_poly.entity_id
_entity_poly.type
_entity_poly.pdbx_seq_one_letter_code
_entity_poly.pdbx_strand_id
1 'polypeptide(L)'
;PMPPYPDQKNTDIRDDDLDEKDLGKIDQNDKFWADTDASRDGAVIAAFISQFYDERLAPKLILVSALPDEASLLAEALSLSTGQKVEISQPQRGTRRKLVEMAHRNAKDALSRKLAETSSQTELLARIANLFALEEPPQRIEIYDNSHIQGAQAVGGMVVAGPDGFMKSAYRKFNMKEEGPHGVTDGDDFGMMRQMIHRRFERALKEDPGRETTSWPDLLLIDGGRGQLSAVTSVMDEFGLDDICVVAVSKGPNRNAGREQFHMRGKKSFTLPHSDQVMHYLQRLRDEAHRYAIGGHRAR
;
A
#
# COMPACT_ATOMS: atom_id res chain seq x y z
N PRO A 1 -2.55 13.69 2.77
CA PRO A 1 -3.34 14.55 3.62
C PRO A 1 -4.80 14.36 3.21
N MET A 2 -5.57 13.80 4.12
CA MET A 2 -7.03 13.81 4.02
C MET A 2 -7.51 15.26 4.02
N PRO A 3 -8.56 15.61 3.26
CA PRO A 3 -9.17 16.91 3.37
C PRO A 3 -9.75 17.11 4.77
N PRO A 4 -9.78 18.36 5.29
CA PRO A 4 -10.35 18.64 6.60
C PRO A 4 -11.84 18.28 6.59
N TYR A 5 -12.29 17.63 7.65
CA TYR A 5 -13.70 17.39 7.92
C TYR A 5 -14.43 18.74 8.08
N PRO A 6 -15.60 18.89 7.49
CA PRO A 6 -16.42 20.08 7.73
C PRO A 6 -16.87 20.12 9.19
N ASP A 7 -16.91 21.36 9.75
CA ASP A 7 -17.33 21.68 11.10
C ASP A 7 -18.65 21.00 11.44
N GLN A 8 -18.65 20.25 12.55
CA GLN A 8 -19.85 19.65 13.14
C GLN A 8 -20.76 20.76 13.68
N LYS A 9 -21.67 21.24 12.85
CA LYS A 9 -22.88 21.87 13.37
C LYS A 9 -23.84 20.77 13.80
N ASN A 10 -24.12 20.76 15.09
CA ASN A 10 -25.10 19.95 15.77
C ASN A 10 -26.46 20.07 15.08
N THR A 11 -26.80 19.15 14.18
CA THR A 11 -28.14 19.04 13.60
C THR A 11 -28.84 17.89 14.29
N ASP A 12 -29.72 18.22 15.23
CA ASP A 12 -30.78 17.32 15.69
C ASP A 12 -31.62 16.95 14.45
N ILE A 13 -31.36 15.80 13.87
CA ILE A 13 -32.20 15.25 12.79
C ILE A 13 -33.50 14.81 13.42
N ARG A 14 -34.55 15.58 13.21
CA ARG A 14 -35.94 15.17 13.56
C ARG A 14 -36.34 14.06 12.61
N ASP A 15 -37.11 13.08 13.15
CA ASP A 15 -37.55 11.87 12.44
C ASP A 15 -38.38 12.10 11.16
N ASP A 16 -38.76 13.37 10.86
CA ASP A 16 -39.72 13.71 9.81
C ASP A 16 -39.08 14.26 8.49
N ASP A 17 -37.76 14.45 8.41
CA ASP A 17 -37.14 15.19 7.31
C ASP A 17 -36.52 14.33 6.17
N LEU A 18 -36.78 13.02 6.13
CA LEU A 18 -36.29 12.16 5.06
C LEU A 18 -37.40 11.76 4.09
N ASP A 19 -37.37 12.34 2.91
CA ASP A 19 -38.34 12.08 1.82
C ASP A 19 -38.27 10.62 1.34
N GLU A 20 -39.39 9.93 1.33
CA GLU A 20 -39.55 8.49 1.03
C GLU A 20 -39.19 8.09 -0.42
N LYS A 21 -38.92 9.07 -1.30
CA LYS A 21 -38.82 8.86 -2.75
C LYS A 21 -37.43 8.39 -3.22
N ASP A 22 -36.35 8.54 -2.42
CA ASP A 22 -35.00 8.19 -2.83
C ASP A 22 -34.50 6.81 -2.36
N LEU A 23 -35.38 6.04 -1.72
CA LEU A 23 -35.06 4.70 -1.24
C LEU A 23 -35.52 3.65 -2.27
N GLY A 24 -34.60 3.29 -3.18
CA GLY A 24 -34.82 2.20 -4.13
C GLY A 24 -35.35 0.93 -3.47
N LYS A 25 -36.26 0.23 -4.17
CA LYS A 25 -36.94 -1.01 -3.71
C LYS A 25 -35.93 -1.99 -3.13
N ILE A 26 -36.09 -2.29 -1.84
CA ILE A 26 -35.31 -3.30 -1.10
C ILE A 26 -35.78 -4.67 -1.62
N ASP A 27 -34.87 -5.46 -2.16
CA ASP A 27 -35.13 -6.86 -2.51
C ASP A 27 -35.37 -7.67 -1.23
N GLN A 28 -36.58 -8.29 -1.14
CA GLN A 28 -37.03 -9.02 0.07
C GLN A 28 -36.33 -10.39 0.23
N ASN A 29 -35.34 -10.72 -0.60
CA ASN A 29 -34.72 -12.05 -0.64
C ASN A 29 -33.37 -12.15 0.10
N ASP A 30 -32.95 -11.13 0.85
CA ASP A 30 -31.70 -11.21 1.63
C ASP A 30 -31.92 -12.01 2.94
N LYS A 31 -32.05 -13.33 2.80
CA LYS A 31 -32.03 -14.31 3.92
C LYS A 31 -30.68 -14.38 4.64
N PHE A 32 -29.75 -13.49 4.32
CA PHE A 32 -28.38 -13.48 4.86
C PHE A 32 -28.30 -13.21 6.39
N TRP A 33 -29.38 -12.70 6.98
CA TRP A 33 -29.43 -12.40 8.42
C TRP A 33 -29.72 -13.61 9.32
N ALA A 34 -30.00 -14.79 8.77
CA ALA A 34 -30.47 -15.94 9.52
C ALA A 34 -29.40 -17.00 9.86
N ASP A 35 -28.22 -16.96 9.22
CA ASP A 35 -27.22 -18.04 9.31
C ASP A 35 -25.83 -17.61 9.78
N THR A 36 -25.61 -16.38 10.18
CA THR A 36 -24.35 -15.94 10.80
C THR A 36 -24.42 -16.19 12.29
N ASP A 37 -23.42 -16.89 12.82
CA ASP A 37 -23.23 -17.15 14.24
C ASP A 37 -23.18 -15.81 15.01
N ALA A 38 -24.34 -15.38 15.55
CA ALA A 38 -24.53 -14.06 16.15
C ALA A 38 -23.54 -13.75 17.27
N SER A 39 -23.02 -14.78 17.93
CA SER A 39 -21.96 -14.71 18.95
C SER A 39 -20.64 -14.23 18.36
N ARG A 40 -20.30 -14.66 17.15
CA ARG A 40 -19.04 -14.29 16.48
C ARG A 40 -19.08 -12.84 16.00
N ASP A 41 -20.22 -12.40 15.49
CA ASP A 41 -20.41 -11.01 15.05
C ASP A 41 -20.37 -10.04 16.24
N GLY A 42 -20.95 -10.40 17.38
CA GLY A 42 -20.90 -9.62 18.61
C GLY A 42 -19.47 -9.38 19.11
N ALA A 43 -18.65 -10.42 19.14
CA ALA A 43 -17.25 -10.32 19.56
C ALA A 43 -16.42 -9.43 18.62
N VAL A 44 -16.61 -9.55 17.30
CA VAL A 44 -15.92 -8.72 16.30
C VAL A 44 -16.31 -7.24 16.45
N ILE A 45 -17.59 -6.95 16.63
CA ILE A 45 -18.08 -5.58 16.81
C ILE A 45 -17.57 -5.00 18.13
N ALA A 46 -17.53 -5.79 19.22
CA ALA A 46 -16.96 -5.36 20.50
C ALA A 46 -15.49 -4.96 20.35
N ALA A 47 -14.68 -5.81 19.74
CA ALA A 47 -13.26 -5.55 19.50
C ALA A 47 -13.06 -4.30 18.62
N PHE A 48 -13.85 -4.17 17.56
CA PHE A 48 -13.78 -3.00 16.67
C PHE A 48 -14.15 -1.70 17.41
N ILE A 49 -15.25 -1.66 18.17
CA ILE A 49 -15.66 -0.47 18.91
C ILE A 49 -14.59 -0.07 19.93
N SER A 50 -14.06 -1.03 20.68
CA SER A 50 -13.00 -0.78 21.67
C SER A 50 -11.77 -0.17 21.02
N GLN A 51 -11.27 -0.76 19.94
CA GLN A 51 -10.08 -0.27 19.23
C GLN A 51 -10.32 1.07 18.52
N PHE A 52 -11.51 1.26 17.92
CA PHE A 52 -11.82 2.47 17.17
C PHE A 52 -11.95 3.71 18.06
N TYR A 53 -12.49 3.56 19.28
CA TYR A 53 -12.68 4.65 20.23
C TYR A 53 -11.59 4.73 21.30
N ASP A 54 -10.51 3.97 21.19
CA ASP A 54 -9.35 4.06 22.08
C ASP A 54 -8.70 5.47 22.04
N GLU A 55 -8.52 6.00 20.83
CA GLU A 55 -7.95 7.34 20.60
C GLU A 55 -8.97 8.38 20.13
N ARG A 56 -10.28 8.09 20.20
CA ARG A 56 -11.36 8.94 19.68
C ARG A 56 -12.50 9.05 20.66
N LEU A 57 -13.10 10.23 20.73
CA LEU A 57 -14.30 10.43 21.54
C LEU A 57 -15.50 9.69 20.93
N ALA A 58 -16.17 8.87 21.74
CA ALA A 58 -17.36 8.17 21.29
C ALA A 58 -18.58 9.13 21.25
N PRO A 59 -19.46 9.00 20.23
CA PRO A 59 -20.71 9.76 20.17
C PRO A 59 -21.71 9.25 21.21
N LYS A 60 -22.78 10.03 21.48
CA LYS A 60 -23.84 9.63 22.41
C LYS A 60 -24.57 8.36 22.01
N LEU A 61 -24.63 8.04 20.71
CA LEU A 61 -25.32 6.88 20.18
C LEU A 61 -24.47 6.19 19.11
N ILE A 62 -24.25 4.89 19.30
CA ILE A 62 -23.58 4.01 18.35
C ILE A 62 -24.61 2.99 17.86
N LEU A 63 -24.89 2.99 16.56
CA LEU A 63 -25.79 2.03 15.93
C LEU A 63 -24.99 0.87 15.35
N VAL A 64 -25.41 -0.36 15.64
CA VAL A 64 -24.70 -1.59 15.24
C VAL A 64 -25.64 -2.58 14.54
N SER A 65 -25.07 -3.44 13.70
CA SER A 65 -25.78 -4.52 13.00
C SER A 65 -26.08 -5.71 13.91
N ALA A 66 -25.20 -5.99 14.87
CA ALA A 66 -25.40 -6.95 15.95
C ALA A 66 -24.92 -6.33 17.25
N LEU A 67 -25.56 -6.67 18.37
CA LEU A 67 -25.10 -6.19 19.68
C LEU A 67 -23.76 -6.82 20.00
N PRO A 68 -22.75 -6.02 20.41
CA PRO A 68 -21.49 -6.56 20.89
C PRO A 68 -21.68 -7.36 22.17
N ASP A 69 -20.81 -8.33 22.39
CA ASP A 69 -20.74 -9.02 23.67
C ASP A 69 -20.50 -7.99 24.77
N GLU A 70 -21.21 -8.14 25.89
CA GLU A 70 -21.14 -7.20 27.02
C GLU A 70 -21.38 -5.72 26.61
N ALA A 71 -22.34 -5.47 25.71
CA ALA A 71 -22.65 -4.14 25.19
C ALA A 71 -22.87 -3.07 26.27
N SER A 72 -23.46 -3.44 27.43
CA SER A 72 -23.69 -2.54 28.56
C SER A 72 -22.35 -2.10 29.20
N LEU A 73 -21.44 -3.04 29.42
CA LEU A 73 -20.11 -2.75 29.98
C LEU A 73 -19.30 -1.87 29.06
N LEU A 74 -19.32 -2.17 27.75
CA LEU A 74 -18.65 -1.37 26.73
C LEU A 74 -19.22 0.05 26.67
N ALA A 75 -20.53 0.22 26.72
CA ALA A 75 -21.19 1.53 26.76
C ALA A 75 -20.84 2.32 28.02
N GLU A 76 -20.73 1.67 29.17
CA GLU A 76 -20.30 2.29 30.43
C GLU A 76 -18.85 2.75 30.35
N ALA A 77 -17.93 1.92 29.86
CA ALA A 77 -16.54 2.27 29.68
C ALA A 77 -16.36 3.49 28.75
N LEU A 78 -17.06 3.51 27.62
CA LEU A 78 -17.06 4.64 26.70
C LEU A 78 -17.68 5.91 27.33
N SER A 79 -18.70 5.76 28.17
CA SER A 79 -19.32 6.88 28.88
C SER A 79 -18.39 7.50 29.89
N LEU A 80 -17.62 6.68 30.60
CA LEU A 80 -16.60 7.16 31.55
C LEU A 80 -15.48 7.91 30.82
N SER A 81 -15.00 7.36 29.69
CA SER A 81 -13.96 7.98 28.86
C SER A 81 -14.37 9.34 28.29
N THR A 82 -15.63 9.48 27.87
CA THR A 82 -16.13 10.70 27.19
C THR A 82 -16.77 11.72 28.14
N GLY A 83 -17.05 11.33 29.39
CA GLY A 83 -17.78 12.18 30.35
C GLY A 83 -19.25 12.40 29.99
N GLN A 84 -19.82 11.64 29.05
CA GLN A 84 -21.21 11.71 28.62
C GLN A 84 -21.81 10.31 28.45
N LYS A 85 -23.13 10.18 28.60
CA LYS A 85 -23.81 8.89 28.40
C LYS A 85 -23.66 8.45 26.92
N VAL A 86 -23.09 7.26 26.72
CA VAL A 86 -23.00 6.58 25.43
C VAL A 86 -23.97 5.41 25.41
N GLU A 87 -24.73 5.26 24.35
CA GLU A 87 -25.64 4.14 24.10
C GLU A 87 -25.15 3.35 22.87
N ILE A 88 -25.15 2.02 23.00
CA ILE A 88 -24.89 1.11 21.85
C ILE A 88 -26.24 0.43 21.57
N SER A 89 -26.76 0.57 20.36
CA SER A 89 -28.10 0.10 20.00
C SER A 89 -28.10 -0.65 18.68
N GLN A 90 -28.82 -1.77 18.67
CA GLN A 90 -29.18 -2.53 17.46
C GLN A 90 -30.60 -2.19 17.05
N PRO A 91 -30.84 -1.28 16.11
CA PRO A 91 -32.18 -0.86 15.75
C PRO A 91 -32.88 -1.95 14.93
N GLN A 92 -34.13 -2.27 15.35
CA GLN A 92 -34.95 -3.30 14.69
C GLN A 92 -35.88 -2.74 13.60
N ARG A 93 -36.16 -1.42 13.60
CA ARG A 93 -37.08 -0.76 12.67
C ARG A 93 -36.83 0.73 12.55
N GLY A 94 -37.48 1.37 11.57
CA GLY A 94 -37.39 2.83 11.34
C GLY A 94 -36.11 3.30 10.69
N THR A 95 -35.90 4.61 10.72
CA THR A 95 -34.77 5.29 10.05
C THR A 95 -33.43 4.81 10.55
N ARG A 96 -33.28 4.53 11.84
CA ARG A 96 -32.01 4.03 12.41
C ARG A 96 -31.65 2.67 11.84
N ARG A 97 -32.60 1.77 11.60
CA ARG A 97 -32.35 0.49 10.94
C ARG A 97 -31.89 0.70 9.49
N LYS A 98 -32.55 1.60 8.74
CA LYS A 98 -32.14 1.94 7.37
C LYS A 98 -30.69 2.45 7.30
N LEU A 99 -30.25 3.25 8.30
CA LEU A 99 -28.85 3.70 8.40
C LEU A 99 -27.87 2.53 8.59
N VAL A 100 -28.18 1.58 9.46
CA VAL A 100 -27.34 0.38 9.64
C VAL A 100 -27.30 -0.47 8.37
N GLU A 101 -28.42 -0.66 7.69
CA GLU A 101 -28.49 -1.39 6.42
C GLU A 101 -27.68 -0.70 5.29
N MET A 102 -27.70 0.64 5.23
CA MET A 102 -26.88 1.40 4.32
C MET A 102 -25.39 1.24 4.64
N ALA A 103 -24.99 1.34 5.90
CA ALA A 103 -23.62 1.13 6.34
C ALA A 103 -23.14 -0.30 6.01
N HIS A 104 -23.98 -1.30 6.21
CA HIS A 104 -23.70 -2.70 5.86
C HIS A 104 -23.48 -2.87 4.34
N ARG A 105 -24.35 -2.32 3.49
CA ARG A 105 -24.17 -2.34 2.04
C ARG A 105 -22.86 -1.69 1.63
N ASN A 106 -22.55 -0.51 2.16
CA ASN A 106 -21.31 0.19 1.86
C ASN A 106 -20.07 -0.63 2.26
N ALA A 107 -20.12 -1.31 3.41
CA ALA A 107 -19.05 -2.19 3.87
C ALA A 107 -18.89 -3.42 2.95
N LYS A 108 -20.00 -4.06 2.55
CA LYS A 108 -20.01 -5.19 1.61
C LYS A 108 -19.42 -4.80 0.23
N ASP A 109 -19.83 -3.64 -0.30
CA ASP A 109 -19.32 -3.14 -1.58
C ASP A 109 -17.83 -2.79 -1.49
N ALA A 110 -17.40 -2.18 -0.38
CA ALA A 110 -15.99 -1.88 -0.14
C ALA A 110 -15.14 -3.16 -0.05
N LEU A 111 -15.65 -4.18 0.67
CA LEU A 111 -14.99 -5.49 0.75
C LEU A 111 -14.92 -6.17 -0.61
N SER A 112 -16.00 -6.19 -1.37
CA SER A 112 -16.02 -6.79 -2.71
C SER A 112 -15.03 -6.11 -3.66
N ARG A 113 -14.95 -4.77 -3.64
CA ARG A 113 -13.93 -4.04 -4.40
C ARG A 113 -12.51 -4.42 -3.96
N LYS A 114 -12.25 -4.46 -2.66
CA LYS A 114 -10.94 -4.83 -2.14
C LYS A 114 -10.54 -6.25 -2.53
N LEU A 115 -11.45 -7.21 -2.46
CA LEU A 115 -11.20 -8.60 -2.87
C LEU A 115 -10.92 -8.70 -4.37
N ALA A 116 -11.66 -7.96 -5.21
CA ALA A 116 -11.42 -7.91 -6.65
C ALA A 116 -10.05 -7.28 -6.97
N GLU A 117 -9.69 -6.19 -6.29
CA GLU A 117 -8.37 -5.55 -6.40
C GLU A 117 -7.24 -6.51 -5.99
N THR A 118 -7.41 -7.23 -4.87
CA THR A 118 -6.43 -8.20 -4.39
C THR A 118 -6.26 -9.37 -5.36
N SER A 119 -7.37 -9.91 -5.91
CA SER A 119 -7.32 -10.98 -6.91
C SER A 119 -6.59 -10.53 -8.18
N SER A 120 -6.89 -9.33 -8.67
CA SER A 120 -6.22 -8.75 -9.83
C SER A 120 -4.73 -8.50 -9.55
N GLN A 121 -4.37 -8.05 -8.34
CA GLN A 121 -2.99 -7.84 -7.94
C GLN A 121 -2.22 -9.17 -7.87
N THR A 122 -2.83 -10.22 -7.31
CA THR A 122 -2.23 -11.58 -7.24
C THR A 122 -1.95 -12.14 -8.62
N GLU A 123 -2.91 -12.05 -9.54
CA GLU A 123 -2.73 -12.48 -10.94
C GLU A 123 -1.62 -11.70 -11.63
N LEU A 124 -1.55 -10.39 -11.40
CA LEU A 124 -0.53 -9.51 -11.96
C LEU A 124 0.88 -9.89 -11.46
N LEU A 125 1.04 -10.17 -10.16
CA LEU A 125 2.32 -10.62 -9.59
C LEU A 125 2.72 -12.01 -10.11
N ALA A 126 1.77 -12.92 -10.32
CA ALA A 126 2.03 -14.20 -10.96
C ALA A 126 2.53 -14.04 -12.41
N ARG A 127 1.95 -13.09 -13.18
CA ARG A 127 2.44 -12.76 -14.53
C ARG A 127 3.85 -12.15 -14.49
N ILE A 128 4.17 -11.34 -13.48
CA ILE A 128 5.51 -10.78 -13.26
C ILE A 128 6.51 -11.90 -12.96
N ALA A 129 6.15 -12.87 -12.11
CA ALA A 129 6.98 -14.02 -11.83
C ALA A 129 7.32 -14.80 -13.11
N ASN A 130 6.31 -15.11 -13.92
CA ASN A 130 6.51 -15.78 -15.22
C ASN A 130 7.39 -14.95 -16.18
N LEU A 131 7.17 -13.63 -16.25
CA LEU A 131 7.92 -12.73 -17.14
C LEU A 131 9.41 -12.69 -16.82
N PHE A 132 9.75 -12.63 -15.53
CA PHE A 132 11.13 -12.50 -15.07
C PHE A 132 11.74 -13.84 -14.63
N ALA A 133 11.00 -14.94 -14.75
CA ALA A 133 11.39 -16.31 -14.36
C ALA A 133 11.71 -16.41 -12.85
N LEU A 134 10.86 -15.80 -12.02
CA LEU A 134 10.88 -16.04 -10.59
C LEU A 134 10.17 -17.36 -10.28
N GLU A 135 10.57 -18.03 -9.20
CA GLU A 135 9.96 -19.30 -8.77
C GLU A 135 8.53 -19.09 -8.27
N GLU A 136 8.29 -17.96 -7.56
CA GLU A 136 7.00 -17.61 -6.99
C GLU A 136 6.63 -16.15 -7.26
N PRO A 137 5.35 -15.77 -7.16
CA PRO A 137 4.93 -14.38 -7.22
C PRO A 137 5.64 -13.53 -6.15
N PRO A 138 6.28 -12.41 -6.54
CA PRO A 138 7.09 -11.62 -5.62
C PRO A 138 6.25 -11.04 -4.50
N GLN A 139 6.70 -11.26 -3.26
CA GLN A 139 6.12 -10.69 -2.05
C GLN A 139 6.70 -9.31 -1.75
N ARG A 140 7.93 -9.07 -2.23
CA ARG A 140 8.62 -7.79 -2.06
C ARG A 140 9.38 -7.39 -3.32
N ILE A 141 8.95 -6.26 -3.90
CA ILE A 141 9.61 -5.61 -5.03
C ILE A 141 10.23 -4.31 -4.52
N GLU A 142 11.53 -4.14 -4.68
CA GLU A 142 12.22 -2.88 -4.39
C GLU A 142 12.54 -2.15 -5.68
N ILE A 143 12.17 -0.89 -5.77
CA ILE A 143 12.36 -0.04 -6.96
C ILE A 143 13.31 1.09 -6.61
N TYR A 144 14.37 1.25 -7.41
CA TYR A 144 15.42 2.22 -7.21
C TYR A 144 15.48 3.26 -8.32
N ASP A 145 15.53 4.52 -7.94
CA ASP A 145 15.72 5.65 -8.85
C ASP A 145 16.73 6.65 -8.29
N ASN A 146 17.54 7.21 -9.18
CA ASN A 146 18.48 8.28 -8.89
C ASN A 146 17.91 9.61 -9.34
N SER A 147 17.94 10.61 -8.47
CA SER A 147 17.54 11.97 -8.80
C SER A 147 18.71 12.95 -8.63
N HIS A 148 19.08 13.60 -9.71
CA HIS A 148 19.96 14.75 -9.68
C HIS A 148 19.14 16.03 -9.65
N ILE A 149 19.32 16.82 -8.61
CA ILE A 149 18.75 18.17 -8.55
C ILE A 149 19.90 19.15 -8.70
N GLN A 150 19.87 19.95 -9.73
CA GLN A 150 20.88 20.98 -9.97
C GLN A 150 21.09 21.84 -8.71
N GLY A 151 22.31 21.85 -8.18
CA GLY A 151 22.70 22.64 -7.01
C GLY A 151 22.37 22.05 -5.66
N ALA A 152 21.92 20.79 -5.56
CA ALA A 152 21.68 20.07 -4.30
C ALA A 152 22.41 18.72 -4.30
N GLN A 153 22.66 18.17 -3.10
CA GLN A 153 23.25 16.83 -2.98
C GLN A 153 22.40 15.80 -3.72
N ALA A 154 23.05 14.93 -4.48
CA ALA A 154 22.41 13.84 -5.20
C ALA A 154 21.70 12.87 -4.20
N VAL A 155 20.47 12.50 -4.51
CA VAL A 155 19.63 11.66 -3.65
C VAL A 155 19.10 10.47 -4.46
N GLY A 156 19.24 9.28 -3.89
CA GLY A 156 18.56 8.10 -4.41
C GLY A 156 17.29 7.78 -3.62
N GLY A 157 16.30 7.25 -4.30
CA GLY A 157 15.05 6.78 -3.73
C GLY A 157 14.88 5.27 -3.87
N MET A 158 14.43 4.61 -2.81
CA MET A 158 13.95 3.23 -2.84
C MET A 158 12.49 3.22 -2.42
N VAL A 159 11.62 2.74 -3.26
CA VAL A 159 10.22 2.43 -2.92
C VAL A 159 10.02 0.93 -2.88
N VAL A 160 9.01 0.48 -2.15
CA VAL A 160 8.73 -0.93 -1.94
C VAL A 160 7.27 -1.20 -2.24
N ALA A 161 7.01 -2.30 -2.96
CA ALA A 161 5.67 -2.78 -3.24
C ALA A 161 5.57 -4.30 -2.99
N GLY A 162 4.35 -4.77 -2.78
CA GLY A 162 4.04 -6.18 -2.56
C GLY A 162 2.59 -6.51 -2.94
N PRO A 163 2.05 -7.63 -2.47
CA PRO A 163 0.68 -8.07 -2.78
C PRO A 163 -0.40 -7.05 -2.42
N ASP A 164 -0.22 -6.30 -1.33
CA ASP A 164 -1.16 -5.28 -0.88
C ASP A 164 -0.88 -3.88 -1.48
N GLY A 165 0.02 -3.79 -2.47
CA GLY A 165 0.42 -2.54 -3.11
C GLY A 165 1.67 -1.92 -2.49
N PHE A 166 1.72 -0.59 -2.41
CA PHE A 166 2.90 0.14 -1.94
C PHE A 166 3.10 0.08 -0.43
N MET A 167 4.27 -0.38 0.02
CA MET A 167 4.69 -0.48 1.42
C MET A 167 5.45 0.79 1.86
N LYS A 168 4.73 1.89 2.07
CA LYS A 168 5.34 3.22 2.32
C LYS A 168 6.25 3.30 3.54
N SER A 169 6.02 2.49 4.58
CA SER A 169 6.88 2.39 5.78
C SER A 169 8.27 1.84 5.47
N ALA A 170 8.39 1.08 4.37
CA ALA A 170 9.64 0.49 3.92
C ALA A 170 10.43 1.38 2.94
N TYR A 171 9.90 2.53 2.53
CA TYR A 171 10.60 3.47 1.63
C TYR A 171 11.84 4.03 2.29
N ARG A 172 12.90 4.22 1.50
CA ARG A 172 14.18 4.79 2.00
C ARG A 172 14.73 5.84 1.03
N LYS A 173 15.38 6.87 1.61
CA LYS A 173 16.20 7.85 0.88
C LYS A 173 17.66 7.64 1.19
N PHE A 174 18.46 7.79 0.17
CA PHE A 174 19.91 7.65 0.26
C PHE A 174 20.55 8.99 -0.16
N ASN A 175 21.07 9.73 0.82
CA ASN A 175 21.93 10.86 0.52
C ASN A 175 23.28 10.29 0.01
N MET A 176 23.70 10.71 -1.16
CA MET A 176 24.95 10.26 -1.74
C MET A 176 26.13 10.85 -0.98
N LYS A 177 27.19 10.04 -0.82
CA LYS A 177 28.43 10.43 -0.17
C LYS A 177 29.52 10.53 -1.22
N GLU A 178 30.28 11.61 -1.20
CA GLU A 178 31.43 11.84 -2.09
C GLU A 178 32.69 11.12 -1.57
N GLU A 179 32.76 10.89 -0.26
CA GLU A 179 33.90 10.26 0.40
C GLU A 179 33.62 8.80 0.79
N GLY A 180 34.69 8.02 0.92
CA GLY A 180 34.65 6.62 1.35
C GLY A 180 34.85 5.64 0.20
N PRO A 181 34.86 4.30 0.48
CA PRO A 181 35.18 3.26 -0.50
C PRO A 181 34.26 3.23 -1.72
N HIS A 182 33.06 3.77 -1.56
CA HIS A 182 32.03 3.86 -2.60
C HIS A 182 31.60 5.32 -2.81
N GLY A 183 32.54 6.27 -2.65
CA GLY A 183 32.31 7.69 -2.91
C GLY A 183 31.87 7.92 -4.34
N VAL A 184 30.96 8.89 -4.55
CA VAL A 184 30.34 9.17 -5.85
C VAL A 184 30.73 10.59 -6.25
N THR A 185 31.26 10.76 -7.45
CA THR A 185 31.49 12.08 -8.04
C THR A 185 30.20 12.61 -8.68
N ASP A 186 30.12 13.93 -8.82
CA ASP A 186 28.96 14.56 -9.44
C ASP A 186 28.75 14.03 -10.87
N GLY A 187 27.53 13.67 -11.20
CA GLY A 187 27.16 13.08 -12.49
C GLY A 187 27.44 11.58 -12.66
N ASP A 188 27.97 10.87 -11.66
CA ASP A 188 28.17 9.41 -11.73
C ASP A 188 26.91 8.63 -11.32
N ASP A 189 25.93 8.53 -12.23
CA ASP A 189 24.69 7.79 -12.04
C ASP A 189 24.92 6.30 -11.68
N PHE A 190 25.98 5.70 -12.21
CA PHE A 190 26.33 4.30 -11.92
C PHE A 190 26.90 4.15 -10.51
N GLY A 191 27.75 5.09 -10.09
CA GLY A 191 28.29 5.15 -8.74
C GLY A 191 27.19 5.35 -7.70
N MET A 192 26.24 6.24 -7.99
CA MET A 192 25.07 6.46 -7.12
C MET A 192 24.30 5.17 -6.93
N MET A 193 24.01 4.45 -8.00
CA MET A 193 23.28 3.19 -7.93
C MET A 193 24.05 2.13 -7.14
N ARG A 194 25.36 1.98 -7.42
CA ARG A 194 26.24 1.10 -6.63
C ARG A 194 26.22 1.44 -5.14
N GLN A 195 26.35 2.72 -4.78
CA GLN A 195 26.35 3.15 -3.39
C GLN A 195 25.01 2.85 -2.68
N MET A 196 23.89 3.05 -3.36
CA MET A 196 22.58 2.71 -2.79
C MET A 196 22.45 1.23 -2.49
N ILE A 197 22.73 0.40 -3.49
CA ILE A 197 22.61 -1.06 -3.40
C ILE A 197 23.57 -1.60 -2.35
N HIS A 198 24.84 -1.16 -2.37
CA HIS A 198 25.81 -1.57 -1.36
C HIS A 198 25.32 -1.26 0.06
N ARG A 199 24.92 -0.02 0.35
CA ARG A 199 24.44 0.39 1.68
C ARG A 199 23.16 -0.34 2.10
N ARG A 200 22.28 -0.66 1.15
CA ARG A 200 21.05 -1.41 1.42
C ARG A 200 21.37 -2.85 1.85
N PHE A 201 22.21 -3.55 1.07
CA PHE A 201 22.47 -4.96 1.32
C PHE A 201 23.53 -5.20 2.38
N GLU A 202 24.54 -4.34 2.53
CA GLU A 202 25.43 -4.35 3.69
C GLU A 202 24.63 -4.29 5.01
N ARG A 203 23.65 -3.38 5.07
CA ARG A 203 22.78 -3.27 6.22
C ARG A 203 21.89 -4.50 6.41
N ALA A 204 21.29 -5.00 5.34
CA ALA A 204 20.43 -6.19 5.40
C ALA A 204 21.17 -7.42 5.91
N LEU A 205 22.37 -7.68 5.40
CA LEU A 205 23.21 -8.80 5.83
C LEU A 205 23.66 -8.65 7.29
N LYS A 206 23.86 -7.41 7.76
CA LYS A 206 24.18 -7.15 9.16
C LYS A 206 23.01 -7.40 10.10
N GLU A 207 21.79 -7.02 9.69
CA GLU A 207 20.55 -7.14 10.48
C GLU A 207 19.97 -8.54 10.40
N ASP A 208 20.13 -9.23 9.27
CA ASP A 208 19.55 -10.56 8.99
C ASP A 208 20.48 -11.39 8.08
N PRO A 209 21.59 -11.91 8.64
CA PRO A 209 22.58 -12.66 7.86
C PRO A 209 22.05 -14.00 7.33
N GLY A 210 21.02 -14.54 7.97
CA GLY A 210 20.36 -15.80 7.55
C GLY A 210 19.28 -15.60 6.49
N ARG A 211 18.91 -14.37 6.16
CA ARG A 211 17.86 -14.02 5.20
C ARG A 211 16.49 -14.64 5.55
N GLU A 212 16.17 -14.67 6.84
CA GLU A 212 14.96 -15.31 7.37
C GLU A 212 13.74 -14.36 7.41
N THR A 213 13.97 -13.05 7.27
CA THR A 213 12.89 -12.07 7.37
C THR A 213 12.31 -11.70 6.02
N THR A 214 11.08 -11.18 6.02
CA THR A 214 10.38 -10.65 4.83
C THR A 214 10.95 -9.32 4.33
N SER A 215 12.09 -8.87 4.87
CA SER A 215 12.76 -7.64 4.45
C SER A 215 13.60 -7.80 3.19
N TRP A 216 13.83 -9.04 2.74
CA TRP A 216 14.56 -9.35 1.52
C TRP A 216 13.68 -9.23 0.29
N PRO A 217 14.16 -8.62 -0.79
CA PRO A 217 13.40 -8.50 -2.03
C PRO A 217 13.49 -9.76 -2.88
N ASP A 218 12.39 -10.10 -3.54
CA ASP A 218 12.34 -11.12 -4.59
C ASP A 218 12.71 -10.53 -5.95
N LEU A 219 12.50 -9.23 -6.11
CA LEU A 219 12.74 -8.51 -7.35
C LEU A 219 13.26 -7.10 -7.09
N LEU A 220 14.36 -6.75 -7.73
CA LEU A 220 14.88 -5.39 -7.83
C LEU A 220 14.52 -4.79 -9.19
N LEU A 221 13.83 -3.67 -9.19
CA LEU A 221 13.60 -2.84 -10.37
C LEU A 221 14.49 -1.60 -10.32
N ILE A 222 15.27 -1.40 -11.36
CA ILE A 222 16.22 -0.29 -11.48
C ILE A 222 15.73 0.65 -12.58
N ASP A 223 15.44 1.92 -12.25
CA ASP A 223 15.18 2.92 -13.29
C ASP A 223 16.51 3.27 -14.00
N GLY A 224 16.71 2.65 -15.14
CA GLY A 224 17.95 2.80 -15.89
C GLY A 224 18.14 1.75 -16.97
N GLY A 225 19.27 1.82 -17.66
CA GLY A 225 19.62 0.91 -18.73
C GLY A 225 20.60 -0.19 -18.30
N ARG A 226 21.22 -0.79 -19.31
CA ARG A 226 22.21 -1.88 -19.11
C ARG A 226 23.39 -1.49 -18.23
N GLY A 227 23.79 -0.20 -18.22
CA GLY A 227 24.88 0.28 -17.38
C GLY A 227 24.53 0.22 -15.90
N GLN A 228 23.31 0.68 -15.52
CA GLN A 228 22.83 0.57 -14.15
C GLN A 228 22.63 -0.90 -13.76
N LEU A 229 22.08 -1.74 -14.66
CA LEU A 229 22.00 -3.19 -14.43
C LEU A 229 23.38 -3.77 -14.08
N SER A 230 24.41 -3.48 -14.87
CA SER A 230 25.78 -3.98 -14.64
C SER A 230 26.33 -3.48 -13.31
N ALA A 231 26.09 -2.22 -12.97
CA ALA A 231 26.54 -1.64 -11.71
C ALA A 231 25.90 -2.32 -10.50
N VAL A 232 24.58 -2.61 -10.57
CA VAL A 232 23.83 -3.30 -9.50
C VAL A 232 24.25 -4.75 -9.38
N THR A 233 24.30 -5.49 -10.49
CA THR A 233 24.67 -6.91 -10.48
C THR A 233 26.08 -7.14 -9.97
N SER A 234 27.03 -6.22 -10.23
CA SER A 234 28.38 -6.30 -9.66
C SER A 234 28.35 -6.27 -8.12
N VAL A 235 27.56 -5.37 -7.53
CA VAL A 235 27.41 -5.29 -6.06
C VAL A 235 26.70 -6.52 -5.50
N MET A 236 25.67 -7.04 -6.20
CA MET A 236 24.99 -8.26 -5.77
C MET A 236 25.94 -9.46 -5.77
N ASP A 237 26.80 -9.57 -6.79
CA ASP A 237 27.86 -10.61 -6.87
C ASP A 237 28.86 -10.49 -5.71
N GLU A 238 29.29 -9.26 -5.34
CA GLU A 238 30.20 -9.01 -4.21
C GLU A 238 29.63 -9.50 -2.88
N PHE A 239 28.30 -9.43 -2.71
CA PHE A 239 27.61 -9.92 -1.52
C PHE A 239 27.15 -11.40 -1.62
N GLY A 240 27.33 -12.07 -2.75
CA GLY A 240 26.83 -13.42 -2.97
C GLY A 240 25.30 -13.49 -3.04
N LEU A 241 24.67 -12.45 -3.59
CA LEU A 241 23.21 -12.29 -3.70
C LEU A 241 22.73 -12.41 -5.16
N ASP A 242 23.36 -13.29 -5.93
CA ASP A 242 23.08 -13.52 -7.35
C ASP A 242 21.75 -14.27 -7.61
N ASP A 243 21.15 -14.80 -6.56
CA ASP A 243 19.81 -15.41 -6.55
C ASP A 243 18.67 -14.37 -6.61
N ILE A 244 18.92 -13.12 -6.22
CA ILE A 244 17.91 -12.06 -6.29
C ILE A 244 17.76 -11.55 -7.73
N CYS A 245 16.56 -11.59 -8.25
CA CYS A 245 16.27 -11.12 -9.61
C CYS A 245 16.45 -9.60 -9.74
N VAL A 246 17.28 -9.16 -10.69
CA VAL A 246 17.51 -7.75 -11.00
C VAL A 246 17.04 -7.45 -12.41
N VAL A 247 16.17 -6.45 -12.56
CA VAL A 247 15.65 -5.97 -13.84
C VAL A 247 15.84 -4.46 -13.93
N ALA A 248 16.56 -4.02 -14.94
CA ALA A 248 16.65 -2.59 -15.26
C ALA A 248 15.62 -2.23 -16.33
N VAL A 249 15.01 -1.07 -16.17
CA VAL A 249 13.94 -0.58 -17.05
C VAL A 249 14.34 0.78 -17.61
N SER A 250 14.63 0.83 -18.91
CA SER A 250 14.96 2.08 -19.58
C SER A 250 13.84 2.58 -20.47
N LYS A 251 13.76 3.89 -20.68
CA LYS A 251 12.90 4.49 -21.71
C LYS A 251 13.35 4.02 -23.08
N GLY A 252 12.42 3.69 -23.96
CA GLY A 252 12.72 3.29 -25.33
C GLY A 252 13.44 4.37 -26.13
N PRO A 253 13.95 4.04 -27.35
CA PRO A 253 14.84 4.90 -28.14
C PRO A 253 14.34 6.32 -28.39
N ASN A 254 13.02 6.52 -28.40
CA ASN A 254 12.39 7.83 -28.63
C ASN A 254 11.90 8.52 -27.36
N ARG A 255 12.29 8.05 -26.17
CA ARG A 255 11.85 8.55 -24.85
C ARG A 255 10.31 8.60 -24.66
N ASN A 256 9.55 7.87 -25.50
CA ASN A 256 8.11 7.80 -25.40
C ASN A 256 7.69 6.81 -24.30
N ALA A 257 6.80 7.23 -23.42
CA ALA A 257 6.16 6.35 -22.45
C ALA A 257 5.44 5.19 -23.18
N GLY A 258 5.51 3.98 -22.61
CA GLY A 258 4.90 2.78 -23.20
C GLY A 258 5.77 2.00 -24.16
N ARG A 259 7.05 2.37 -24.31
CA ARG A 259 8.06 1.62 -25.09
C ARG A 259 9.29 1.31 -24.23
N GLU A 260 9.08 1.05 -22.96
CA GLU A 260 10.13 0.67 -22.03
C GLU A 260 10.82 -0.61 -22.48
N GLN A 261 12.15 -0.63 -22.31
CA GLN A 261 12.97 -1.81 -22.52
C GLN A 261 13.39 -2.39 -21.18
N PHE A 262 13.16 -3.69 -21.04
CA PHE A 262 13.59 -4.46 -19.88
C PHE A 262 14.91 -5.14 -20.16
N HIS A 263 15.82 -5.00 -19.22
CA HIS A 263 17.16 -5.56 -19.28
C HIS A 263 17.38 -6.49 -18.10
N MET A 264 17.83 -7.70 -18.36
CA MET A 264 18.17 -8.71 -17.36
C MET A 264 19.55 -9.30 -17.68
N ARG A 265 20.24 -9.75 -16.65
CA ARG A 265 21.54 -10.41 -16.80
C ARG A 265 21.42 -11.65 -17.70
N GLY A 266 22.32 -11.76 -18.68
CA GLY A 266 22.35 -12.93 -19.60
C GLY A 266 21.18 -13.04 -20.59
N LYS A 267 20.22 -12.09 -20.57
CA LYS A 267 19.08 -12.09 -21.51
C LYS A 267 19.18 -10.93 -22.51
N LYS A 268 18.59 -11.13 -23.69
CA LYS A 268 18.36 -10.04 -24.64
C LYS A 268 17.32 -9.09 -24.08
N SER A 269 17.49 -7.79 -24.29
CA SER A 269 16.49 -6.80 -23.91
C SER A 269 15.19 -7.05 -24.66
N PHE A 270 14.07 -6.85 -23.99
CA PHE A 270 12.74 -7.04 -24.55
C PHE A 270 11.81 -5.90 -24.15
N THR A 271 10.65 -5.83 -24.77
CA THR A 271 9.61 -4.86 -24.51
C THR A 271 8.29 -5.59 -24.29
N LEU A 272 7.36 -4.96 -23.63
CA LEU A 272 5.97 -5.44 -23.52
C LEU A 272 5.06 -4.59 -24.40
N PRO A 273 3.91 -5.12 -24.85
CA PRO A 273 2.88 -4.33 -25.50
C PRO A 273 2.45 -3.16 -24.62
N HIS A 274 2.19 -2.00 -25.20
CA HIS A 274 1.76 -0.81 -24.46
C HIS A 274 0.43 -1.05 -23.70
N SER A 275 -0.44 -1.91 -24.19
CA SER A 275 -1.71 -2.27 -23.53
C SER A 275 -1.54 -3.34 -22.44
N ASP A 276 -0.34 -3.84 -22.18
CA ASP A 276 -0.13 -4.89 -21.18
C ASP A 276 -0.27 -4.34 -19.76
N GLN A 277 -1.08 -5.00 -18.95
CA GLN A 277 -1.28 -4.62 -17.54
C GLN A 277 0.01 -4.69 -16.72
N VAL A 278 0.90 -5.64 -17.01
CA VAL A 278 2.23 -5.72 -16.36
C VAL A 278 3.06 -4.48 -16.71
N MET A 279 3.04 -4.02 -17.98
CA MET A 279 3.70 -2.79 -18.38
C MET A 279 3.21 -1.60 -17.55
N HIS A 280 1.88 -1.40 -17.47
CA HIS A 280 1.31 -0.30 -16.70
C HIS A 280 1.65 -0.37 -15.21
N TYR A 281 1.67 -1.57 -14.65
CA TYR A 281 2.05 -1.76 -13.25
C TYR A 281 3.51 -1.40 -13.00
N LEU A 282 4.45 -1.89 -13.82
CA LEU A 282 5.87 -1.59 -13.71
C LEU A 282 6.16 -0.09 -13.94
N GLN A 283 5.44 0.56 -14.86
CA GLN A 283 5.48 2.02 -15.02
C GLN A 283 5.06 2.73 -13.75
N ARG A 284 3.92 2.35 -13.15
CA ARG A 284 3.43 2.94 -11.91
C ARG A 284 4.44 2.79 -10.76
N LEU A 285 5.13 1.65 -10.67
CA LEU A 285 6.19 1.44 -9.68
C LEU A 285 7.37 2.41 -9.89
N ARG A 286 7.81 2.58 -11.14
CA ARG A 286 8.89 3.52 -11.50
C ARG A 286 8.50 4.98 -11.22
N ASP A 287 7.29 5.37 -11.64
CA ASP A 287 6.80 6.74 -11.44
C ASP A 287 6.73 7.08 -9.94
N GLU A 288 6.36 6.12 -9.09
CA GLU A 288 6.37 6.31 -7.63
C GLU A 288 7.80 6.46 -7.09
N ALA A 289 8.78 5.66 -7.58
CA ALA A 289 10.17 5.79 -7.19
C ALA A 289 10.73 7.17 -7.58
N HIS A 290 10.48 7.59 -8.81
CA HIS A 290 10.85 8.90 -9.32
C HIS A 290 10.21 10.04 -8.51
N ARG A 291 8.91 9.97 -8.27
CA ARG A 291 8.19 10.92 -7.42
C ARG A 291 8.79 10.99 -6.01
N TYR A 292 9.13 9.84 -5.43
CA TYR A 292 9.69 9.76 -4.07
C TYR A 292 11.11 10.31 -4.02
N ALA A 293 11.95 10.01 -5.00
CA ALA A 293 13.32 10.53 -5.08
C ALA A 293 13.31 12.08 -5.15
N ILE A 294 12.47 12.68 -6.01
CA ILE A 294 12.35 14.12 -6.19
C ILE A 294 11.63 14.80 -5.02
N GLY A 295 10.59 14.19 -4.46
CA GLY A 295 9.65 14.81 -3.51
C GLY A 295 10.25 15.19 -2.14
N GLY A 296 11.49 14.82 -1.83
CA GLY A 296 12.13 15.11 -0.54
C GLY A 296 12.58 16.56 -0.34
N HIS A 297 12.56 17.39 -1.37
CA HIS A 297 13.05 18.76 -1.31
C HIS A 297 11.95 19.82 -1.02
N ARG A 298 10.66 19.41 -1.01
CA ARG A 298 9.55 20.35 -0.70
C ARG A 298 9.19 20.41 0.79
N ALA A 299 9.85 19.63 1.65
CA ALA A 299 9.54 19.53 3.08
C ALA A 299 10.68 19.98 4.00
N ARG A 300 11.54 20.90 3.51
CA ARG A 300 12.51 21.62 4.36
C ARG A 300 12.30 23.12 4.22
#